data_e2db1f12d30c42611491b90171f80ada
#
_entry.id   e2db1f12d30c42611491b90171f80ada
#
_cell.length_a   1.000
_cell.length_b   1.000
_cell.length_c   1.000
_cell.angle_alpha   90.00
_cell.angle_beta   90.00
_cell.angle_gamma   90.00
#
_symmetry.space_group_name_H-M   'P 1'
#
loop_
_entity.id
_entity.type
_entity.pdbx_description
1 polymer ?
#
loop_
_entity_poly.entity_id
_entity_poly.type
_entity_poly.pdbx_seq_one_letter_code
_entity_poly.pdbx_strand_id
1 'polypeptide(L)'
;GRRSMIYSLFGAIAGGILLGYLCFDVSDKPALDTTLMTALNFMILVAGVEIGSNRKLITKICTPKNMVLALALPVGTIIGSFAGGYLSSFITGLNPYDSILVASGLGWYSLSSVVISTMHSTELGAIAFFGNMIREVSSFVLIPLLARWHKLMCIAPGGAATMDSLLPLVVNSAGMHTGMFSF
;
A
#
# COMPACT_ATOMS: atom_id res chain seq x y z
N GLY A 1 20.91 -6.96 2.63
CA GLY A 1 19.69 -7.14 2.06
C GLY A 1 18.42 -7.04 2.90
N ARG A 2 17.54 -8.03 2.80
CA ARG A 2 16.14 -8.01 3.31
C ARG A 2 16.02 -7.83 4.83
N ARG A 3 16.90 -8.46 5.61
CA ARG A 3 16.92 -8.30 7.08
C ARG A 3 17.30 -6.90 7.52
N SER A 4 18.24 -6.28 6.84
CA SER A 4 18.70 -4.91 7.11
C SER A 4 17.56 -3.89 6.88
N MET A 5 16.74 -4.06 5.85
CA MET A 5 15.60 -3.18 5.53
C MET A 5 14.50 -3.26 6.59
N ILE A 6 14.22 -4.47 7.10
CA ILE A 6 13.23 -4.65 8.18
C ILE A 6 13.70 -3.98 9.47
N TYR A 7 14.97 -4.15 9.85
CA TYR A 7 15.53 -3.50 11.04
C TYR A 7 15.56 -1.97 10.92
N SER A 8 15.84 -1.44 9.73
CA SER A 8 15.82 0.02 9.50
C SER A 8 14.38 0.58 9.57
N LEU A 9 13.39 -0.17 9.10
CA LEU A 9 11.99 0.21 9.19
C LEU A 9 11.51 0.27 10.65
N PHE A 10 11.76 -0.80 11.41
CA PHE A 10 11.42 -0.82 12.85
C PHE A 10 12.20 0.24 13.63
N GLY A 11 13.46 0.46 13.31
CA GLY A 11 14.27 1.52 13.91
C GLY A 11 13.73 2.91 13.62
N ALA A 12 13.29 3.17 12.39
CA ALA A 12 12.67 4.44 12.00
C ALA A 12 11.33 4.67 12.73
N ILE A 13 10.49 3.64 12.86
CA ILE A 13 9.22 3.73 13.58
C ILE A 13 9.47 4.00 15.07
N ALA A 14 10.32 3.21 15.70
CA ALA A 14 10.65 3.38 17.13
C ALA A 14 11.29 4.74 17.41
N GLY A 15 12.24 5.15 16.54
CA GLY A 15 12.86 6.47 16.60
C GLY A 15 11.87 7.61 16.42
N GLY A 16 10.94 7.48 15.48
CA GLY A 16 9.87 8.45 15.23
C GLY A 16 8.93 8.60 16.43
N ILE A 17 8.54 7.48 17.06
CA ILE A 17 7.70 7.51 18.28
C ILE A 17 8.45 8.19 19.42
N LEU A 18 9.72 7.86 19.64
CA LEU A 18 10.56 8.47 20.69
C LEU A 18 10.75 9.96 20.47
N LEU A 19 11.09 10.38 19.26
CA LEU A 19 11.25 11.79 18.91
C LEU A 19 9.92 12.56 19.05
N GLY A 20 8.82 11.96 18.59
CA GLY A 20 7.48 12.55 18.74
C GLY A 20 7.10 12.76 20.21
N TYR A 21 7.42 11.80 21.07
CA TYR A 21 7.12 11.88 22.50
C TYR A 21 8.02 12.87 23.26
N LEU A 22 9.31 12.96 22.89
CA LEU A 22 10.31 13.74 23.65
C LEU A 22 10.49 15.17 23.14
N CYS A 23 10.31 15.42 21.84
CA CYS A 23 10.74 16.67 21.20
C CYS A 23 9.58 17.51 20.62
N PHE A 24 8.40 16.94 20.44
CA PHE A 24 7.27 17.63 19.79
C PHE A 24 6.08 17.77 20.72
N ASP A 25 5.50 18.97 20.72
CA ASP A 25 4.29 19.28 21.47
C ASP A 25 3.07 19.32 20.55
N VAL A 26 1.86 19.32 21.10
CA VAL A 26 0.60 19.39 20.34
C VAL A 26 0.54 20.65 19.45
N SER A 27 1.23 21.71 19.84
CA SER A 27 1.35 22.96 19.08
C SER A 27 2.13 22.81 17.76
N ASP A 28 3.02 21.81 17.63
CA ASP A 28 3.84 21.58 16.43
C ASP A 28 3.15 20.73 15.36
N LYS A 29 1.94 20.25 15.68
CA LYS A 29 1.15 19.37 14.77
C LYS A 29 0.97 19.95 13.36
N PRO A 30 0.64 21.24 13.14
CA PRO A 30 0.48 21.79 11.79
C PRO A 30 1.78 21.77 10.97
N ALA A 31 2.92 22.01 11.62
CA ALA A 31 4.23 21.96 10.96
C ALA A 31 4.63 20.54 10.59
N LEU A 32 4.35 19.57 11.45
CA LEU A 32 4.55 18.15 11.18
C LEU A 32 3.67 17.67 10.04
N ASP A 33 2.39 18.01 10.01
CA ASP A 33 1.47 17.66 8.94
C ASP A 33 1.92 18.23 7.58
N THR A 34 2.39 19.49 7.56
CA THR A 34 2.93 20.10 6.33
C THR A 34 4.19 19.37 5.85
N THR A 35 5.09 19.00 6.76
CA THR A 35 6.32 18.27 6.45
C THR A 35 6.01 16.88 5.90
N LEU A 36 5.06 16.16 6.53
CA LEU A 36 4.60 14.86 6.09
C LEU A 36 3.99 14.92 4.68
N MET A 37 3.10 15.89 4.43
CA MET A 37 2.49 16.05 3.11
C MET A 37 3.52 16.41 2.04
N THR A 38 4.52 17.22 2.36
CA THR A 38 5.60 17.56 1.43
C THR A 38 6.45 16.33 1.10
N ALA A 39 6.82 15.54 2.11
CA ALA A 39 7.58 14.31 1.92
C ALA A 39 6.79 13.28 1.07
N LEU A 40 5.49 13.15 1.31
CA LEU A 40 4.59 12.30 0.52
C LEU A 40 4.52 12.74 -0.94
N ASN A 41 4.33 14.03 -1.20
CA ASN A 41 4.29 14.57 -2.56
C ASN A 41 5.60 14.29 -3.31
N PHE A 42 6.73 14.43 -2.63
CA PHE A 42 8.04 14.11 -3.20
C PHE A 42 8.17 12.62 -3.51
N MET A 43 7.72 11.75 -2.62
CA MET A 43 7.74 10.30 -2.83
C MET A 43 6.87 9.86 -4.02
N ILE A 44 5.67 10.45 -4.17
CA ILE A 44 4.79 10.19 -5.31
C ILE A 44 5.43 10.67 -6.62
N LEU A 45 6.09 11.82 -6.60
CA LEU A 45 6.80 12.35 -7.76
C LEU A 45 7.94 11.43 -8.19
N VAL A 46 8.75 10.94 -7.25
CA VAL A 46 9.83 9.98 -7.52
C VAL A 46 9.28 8.69 -8.12
N ALA A 47 8.21 8.13 -7.54
CA ALA A 47 7.56 6.94 -8.09
C ALA A 47 7.03 7.17 -9.52
N GLY A 48 6.42 8.35 -9.78
CA GLY A 48 5.98 8.73 -11.12
C GLY A 48 7.12 8.81 -12.14
N VAL A 49 8.27 9.38 -11.75
CA VAL A 49 9.48 9.44 -12.58
C VAL A 49 10.03 8.05 -12.87
N GLU A 50 10.05 7.17 -11.87
CA GLU A 50 10.52 5.79 -12.02
C GLU A 50 9.67 5.00 -13.03
N ILE A 51 8.34 5.08 -12.89
CA ILE A 51 7.41 4.46 -13.84
C ILE A 51 7.58 5.07 -15.24
N GLY A 52 7.63 6.39 -15.34
CA GLY A 52 7.77 7.12 -16.61
C GLY A 52 9.09 6.85 -17.34
N SER A 53 10.15 6.58 -16.59
CA SER A 53 11.47 6.25 -17.15
C SER A 53 11.51 4.87 -17.79
N ASN A 54 10.60 3.98 -17.44
CA ASN A 54 10.57 2.61 -17.93
C ASN A 54 9.75 2.47 -19.22
N ARG A 55 10.27 3.04 -20.32
CA ARG A 55 9.61 3.05 -21.64
C ARG A 55 9.21 1.65 -22.12
N LYS A 56 9.96 0.59 -21.75
CA LYS A 56 9.65 -0.79 -22.14
C LYS A 56 8.38 -1.31 -21.45
N LEU A 57 8.14 -0.92 -20.20
CA LEU A 57 6.90 -1.24 -19.49
C LEU A 57 5.71 -0.54 -20.12
N ILE A 58 5.82 0.76 -20.38
CA ILE A 58 4.76 1.55 -20.98
C ILE A 58 4.35 0.98 -22.34
N THR A 59 5.31 0.67 -23.21
CA THR A 59 5.01 0.12 -24.55
C THR A 59 4.34 -1.26 -24.49
N LYS A 60 4.67 -2.10 -23.52
CA LYS A 60 4.03 -3.40 -23.34
C LYS A 60 2.62 -3.31 -22.76
N ILE A 61 2.39 -2.39 -21.84
CA ILE A 61 1.06 -2.15 -21.25
C ILE A 61 0.10 -1.56 -22.29
N CYS A 62 0.59 -0.71 -23.20
CA CYS A 62 -0.22 -0.08 -24.27
C CYS A 62 -0.75 -1.04 -25.35
N THR A 63 -0.48 -2.35 -25.27
CA THR A 63 -1.13 -3.33 -26.13
C THR A 63 -2.61 -3.47 -25.71
N PRO A 64 -3.60 -3.48 -26.66
CA PRO A 64 -5.03 -3.45 -26.30
C PRO A 64 -5.46 -4.52 -25.31
N LYS A 65 -4.94 -5.73 -25.45
CA LYS A 65 -5.22 -6.86 -24.54
C LYS A 65 -4.66 -6.62 -23.13
N ASN A 66 -3.46 -6.07 -23.03
CA ASN A 66 -2.81 -5.81 -21.75
C ASN A 66 -3.40 -4.57 -21.08
N MET A 67 -3.88 -3.59 -21.86
CA MET A 67 -4.53 -2.38 -21.33
C MET A 67 -5.83 -2.72 -20.60
N VAL A 68 -6.67 -3.61 -21.16
CA VAL A 68 -7.88 -4.09 -20.47
C VAL A 68 -7.51 -4.76 -19.14
N LEU A 69 -6.46 -5.56 -19.13
CA LEU A 69 -6.01 -6.27 -17.93
C LEU A 69 -5.41 -5.30 -16.88
N ALA A 70 -4.61 -4.33 -17.34
CA ALA A 70 -4.01 -3.30 -16.50
C ALA A 70 -5.05 -2.39 -15.83
N LEU A 71 -6.22 -2.21 -16.46
CA LEU A 71 -7.35 -1.48 -15.86
C LEU A 71 -8.23 -2.39 -14.99
N ALA A 72 -8.47 -3.62 -15.41
CA ALA A 72 -9.34 -4.54 -14.69
C ALA A 72 -8.76 -4.97 -13.32
N LEU A 73 -7.44 -5.14 -13.21
CA LEU A 73 -6.79 -5.53 -11.96
C LEU A 73 -6.93 -4.48 -10.85
N PRO A 74 -6.57 -3.20 -11.05
CA PRO A 74 -6.78 -2.17 -10.03
C PRO A 74 -8.25 -2.00 -9.67
N VAL A 75 -9.15 -1.95 -10.66
CA VAL A 75 -10.59 -1.81 -10.42
C VAL A 75 -11.12 -2.99 -9.58
N GLY A 76 -10.75 -4.21 -9.94
CA GLY A 76 -11.12 -5.41 -9.18
C GLY A 76 -10.56 -5.39 -7.75
N THR A 77 -9.33 -4.94 -7.57
CA THR A 77 -8.69 -4.80 -6.26
C THR A 77 -9.39 -3.74 -5.40
N ILE A 78 -9.77 -2.60 -5.97
CA ILE A 78 -10.52 -1.54 -5.29
C ILE A 78 -11.88 -2.05 -4.84
N ILE A 79 -12.66 -2.64 -5.75
CA ILE A 79 -13.99 -3.18 -5.45
C ILE A 79 -13.88 -4.27 -4.36
N GLY A 80 -12.93 -5.19 -4.49
CA GLY A 80 -12.68 -6.24 -3.50
C GLY A 80 -12.27 -5.68 -2.14
N SER A 81 -11.43 -4.64 -2.10
CA SER A 81 -11.04 -3.97 -0.86
C SER A 81 -12.20 -3.26 -0.19
N PHE A 82 -13.04 -2.58 -0.94
CA PHE A 82 -14.22 -1.89 -0.38
C PHE A 82 -15.26 -2.88 0.13
N ALA A 83 -15.52 -3.95 -0.62
CA ALA A 83 -16.39 -5.03 -0.16
C ALA A 83 -15.83 -5.70 1.11
N GLY A 84 -14.54 -6.01 1.15
CA GLY A 84 -13.86 -6.56 2.31
C GLY A 84 -13.87 -5.59 3.50
N GLY A 85 -13.63 -4.31 3.28
CA GLY A 85 -13.75 -3.25 4.29
C GLY A 85 -15.17 -3.17 4.87
N TYR A 86 -16.17 -3.18 4.02
CA TYR A 86 -17.57 -3.20 4.46
C TYR A 86 -17.88 -4.45 5.30
N LEU A 87 -17.48 -5.62 4.85
CA LEU A 87 -17.69 -6.86 5.60
C LEU A 87 -16.93 -6.88 6.93
N SER A 88 -15.73 -6.30 6.97
CA SER A 88 -14.95 -6.23 8.21
C SER A 88 -15.61 -5.38 9.28
N SER A 89 -16.47 -4.42 8.94
CA SER A 89 -17.19 -3.59 9.89
C SER A 89 -18.06 -4.41 10.85
N PHE A 90 -18.64 -5.53 10.36
CA PHE A 90 -19.45 -6.42 11.19
C PHE A 90 -18.63 -7.19 12.24
N ILE A 91 -17.32 -7.34 12.01
CA ILE A 91 -16.43 -8.07 12.91
C ILE A 91 -15.73 -7.10 13.87
N THR A 92 -15.29 -5.95 13.35
CA THR A 92 -14.52 -4.96 14.11
C THR A 92 -15.39 -4.03 14.95
N GLY A 93 -16.68 -3.92 14.63
CA GLY A 93 -17.58 -2.95 15.26
C GLY A 93 -17.34 -1.49 14.85
N LEU A 94 -16.43 -1.24 13.89
CA LEU A 94 -16.23 0.07 13.31
C LEU A 94 -17.43 0.46 12.42
N ASN A 95 -17.64 1.75 12.28
CA ASN A 95 -18.60 2.24 11.29
C ASN A 95 -18.22 1.72 9.89
N PRO A 96 -19.19 1.26 9.07
CA PRO A 96 -18.92 0.80 7.71
C PRO A 96 -18.11 1.79 6.85
N TYR A 97 -18.36 3.08 7.00
CA TYR A 97 -17.60 4.13 6.32
C TYR A 97 -16.13 4.13 6.73
N ASP A 98 -15.85 4.05 8.03
CA ASP A 98 -14.49 4.05 8.57
C ASP A 98 -13.72 2.78 8.17
N SER A 99 -14.41 1.64 8.16
CA SER A 99 -13.82 0.37 7.70
C SER A 99 -13.45 0.40 6.22
N ILE A 100 -14.31 0.98 5.37
CA ILE A 100 -14.01 1.17 3.94
C ILE A 100 -12.85 2.16 3.78
N LEU A 101 -12.82 3.23 4.57
CA LEU A 101 -11.76 4.23 4.53
C LEU A 101 -10.40 3.61 4.89
N VAL A 102 -10.33 2.76 5.91
CA VAL A 102 -9.13 1.99 6.25
C VAL A 102 -8.71 1.06 5.10
N ALA A 103 -9.67 0.35 4.51
CA ALA A 103 -9.43 -0.59 3.41
C ALA A 103 -9.02 0.11 2.11
N SER A 104 -9.38 1.39 1.93
CA SER A 104 -9.02 2.20 0.76
C SER A 104 -7.52 2.45 0.61
N GLY A 105 -6.73 2.21 1.66
CA GLY A 105 -5.27 2.30 1.62
C GLY A 105 -4.60 1.32 0.68
N LEU A 106 -5.30 0.24 0.27
CA LEU A 106 -4.87 -0.74 -0.75
C LEU A 106 -3.46 -1.32 -0.53
N GLY A 107 -2.99 -1.35 0.72
CA GLY A 107 -1.64 -1.80 1.10
C GLY A 107 -0.58 -0.68 1.10
N TRP A 108 -0.93 0.56 0.77
CA TRP A 108 -0.02 1.69 0.91
C TRP A 108 -0.22 2.37 2.27
N TYR A 109 0.24 1.71 3.31
CA TYR A 109 0.03 2.12 4.70
C TYR A 109 0.62 3.49 5.04
N SER A 110 1.77 3.86 4.49
CA SER A 110 2.41 5.16 4.76
C SER A 110 1.61 6.34 4.22
N LEU A 111 1.03 6.22 3.02
CA LEU A 111 0.17 7.25 2.43
C LEU A 111 -1.20 7.29 3.12
N SER A 112 -1.86 6.15 3.23
CA SER A 112 -3.23 6.08 3.74
C SER A 112 -3.33 6.52 5.19
N SER A 113 -2.37 6.13 6.04
CA SER A 113 -2.37 6.52 7.45
C SER A 113 -2.25 8.02 7.63
N VAL A 114 -1.37 8.68 6.87
CA VAL A 114 -1.17 10.13 6.95
C VAL A 114 -2.40 10.88 6.44
N VAL A 115 -2.93 10.49 5.28
CA VAL A 115 -4.13 11.13 4.71
C VAL A 115 -5.33 10.97 5.65
N ILE A 116 -5.57 9.78 6.17
CA ILE A 116 -6.68 9.53 7.10
C ILE A 116 -6.48 10.28 8.42
N SER A 117 -5.26 10.32 8.95
CA SER A 117 -4.95 11.07 10.18
C SER A 117 -5.22 12.56 10.05
N THR A 118 -4.90 13.15 8.90
CA THR A 118 -5.07 14.58 8.67
C THR A 118 -6.49 14.98 8.31
N MET A 119 -7.20 14.12 7.57
CA MET A 119 -8.53 14.44 7.04
C MET A 119 -9.68 13.95 7.93
N HIS A 120 -9.45 12.94 8.77
CA HIS A 120 -10.52 12.33 9.57
C HIS A 120 -10.14 12.29 11.06
N SER A 121 -9.29 11.34 11.48
CA SER A 121 -8.82 11.24 12.85
C SER A 121 -7.48 10.51 12.95
N THR A 122 -6.67 10.91 13.93
CA THR A 122 -5.37 10.28 14.21
C THR A 122 -5.52 8.80 14.59
N GLU A 123 -6.58 8.47 15.33
CA GLU A 123 -6.89 7.09 15.72
C GLU A 123 -7.17 6.21 14.49
N LEU A 124 -8.04 6.68 13.59
CA LEU A 124 -8.36 5.94 12.37
C LEU A 124 -7.13 5.81 11.44
N GLY A 125 -6.29 6.85 11.40
CA GLY A 125 -5.01 6.80 10.69
C GLY A 125 -4.06 5.73 11.23
N ALA A 126 -3.99 5.56 12.56
CA ALA A 126 -3.21 4.49 13.17
C ALA A 126 -3.78 3.10 12.83
N ILE A 127 -5.11 2.94 12.87
CA ILE A 127 -5.79 1.70 12.47
C ILE A 127 -5.49 1.40 10.99
N ALA A 128 -5.53 2.41 10.12
CA ALA A 128 -5.22 2.25 8.71
C ALA A 128 -3.75 1.83 8.48
N PHE A 129 -2.81 2.39 9.25
CA PHE A 129 -1.41 1.99 9.20
C PHE A 129 -1.24 0.50 9.50
N PHE A 130 -1.68 0.08 10.68
CA PHE A 130 -1.54 -1.31 11.11
C PHE A 130 -2.33 -2.28 10.22
N GLY A 131 -3.55 -1.94 9.85
CA GLY A 131 -4.39 -2.79 8.99
C GLY A 131 -3.75 -3.04 7.62
N ASN A 132 -3.24 -1.99 6.98
CA ASN A 132 -2.56 -2.13 5.69
C ASN A 132 -1.18 -2.80 5.82
N MET A 133 -0.46 -2.60 6.92
CA MET A 133 0.78 -3.32 7.21
C MET A 133 0.52 -4.84 7.40
N ILE A 134 -0.52 -5.22 8.13
CA ILE A 134 -0.92 -6.62 8.30
C ILE A 134 -1.31 -7.21 6.95
N ARG A 135 -2.02 -6.46 6.10
CA ARG A 135 -2.34 -6.86 4.72
C ARG A 135 -1.07 -7.17 3.93
N GLU A 136 -0.05 -6.33 3.99
CA GLU A 136 1.23 -6.57 3.32
C GLU A 136 1.92 -7.83 3.85
N VAL A 137 2.02 -7.98 5.18
CA VAL A 137 2.61 -9.18 5.80
C VAL A 137 1.86 -10.45 5.41
N SER A 138 0.52 -10.41 5.43
CA SER A 138 -0.31 -11.54 5.01
C SER A 138 -0.09 -11.90 3.54
N SER A 139 0.22 -10.93 2.72
CA SER A 139 0.47 -11.11 1.28
C SER A 139 1.71 -11.95 1.00
N PHE A 140 2.70 -12.02 1.92
CA PHE A 140 3.83 -12.94 1.78
C PHE A 140 3.41 -14.42 1.72
N VAL A 141 2.28 -14.76 2.34
CA VAL A 141 1.71 -16.10 2.32
C VAL A 141 0.69 -16.23 1.18
N LEU A 142 -0.15 -15.23 1.00
CA LEU A 142 -1.25 -15.27 0.04
C LEU A 142 -0.77 -15.23 -1.42
N ILE A 143 0.28 -14.47 -1.74
CA ILE A 143 0.82 -14.38 -3.10
C ILE A 143 1.23 -15.75 -3.66
N PRO A 144 2.11 -16.54 -3.00
CA PRO A 144 2.47 -17.86 -3.50
C PRO A 144 1.28 -18.83 -3.56
N LEU A 145 0.34 -18.71 -2.62
CA LEU A 145 -0.84 -19.56 -2.57
C LEU A 145 -1.77 -19.30 -3.76
N LEU A 146 -2.11 -18.05 -4.01
CA LEU A 146 -3.01 -17.64 -5.09
C LEU A 146 -2.36 -17.79 -6.47
N ALA A 147 -1.05 -17.64 -6.58
CA ALA A 147 -0.32 -17.87 -7.82
C ALA A 147 -0.45 -19.31 -8.33
N ARG A 148 -0.73 -20.29 -7.44
CA ARG A 148 -1.00 -21.68 -7.81
C ARG A 148 -2.36 -21.85 -8.51
N TRP A 149 -3.33 -21.00 -8.19
CA TRP A 149 -4.65 -21.05 -8.79
C TRP A 149 -4.70 -20.24 -10.08
N HIS A 150 -4.28 -18.98 -10.00
CA HIS A 150 -4.21 -18.12 -11.17
C HIS A 150 -3.14 -17.03 -10.98
N LYS A 151 -2.24 -16.88 -11.95
CA LYS A 151 -1.07 -15.99 -11.84
C LYS A 151 -1.42 -14.54 -11.54
N LEU A 152 -2.51 -14.01 -12.09
CA LEU A 152 -2.92 -12.62 -11.91
C LEU A 152 -3.62 -12.38 -10.57
N MET A 153 -4.24 -13.40 -9.96
CA MET A 153 -4.89 -13.26 -8.67
C MET A 153 -3.92 -12.95 -7.53
N CYS A 154 -2.63 -13.27 -7.71
CA CYS A 154 -1.62 -13.02 -6.67
C CYS A 154 -1.32 -11.53 -6.46
N ILE A 155 -1.71 -10.64 -7.38
CA ILE A 155 -1.49 -9.20 -7.26
C ILE A 155 -2.48 -8.57 -6.26
N ALA A 156 -3.73 -9.04 -6.25
CA ALA A 156 -4.81 -8.44 -5.46
C ALA A 156 -4.55 -8.33 -3.94
N PRO A 157 -3.98 -9.35 -3.24
CA PRO A 157 -3.74 -9.25 -1.80
C PRO A 157 -2.78 -8.12 -1.43
N GLY A 158 -1.67 -8.00 -2.15
CA GLY A 158 -0.65 -7.00 -1.87
C GLY A 158 -1.04 -5.58 -2.30
N GLY A 159 -1.94 -5.46 -3.30
CA GLY A 159 -2.34 -4.16 -3.82
C GLY A 159 -1.14 -3.32 -4.25
N ALA A 160 -1.05 -2.08 -3.78
CA ALA A 160 0.05 -1.17 -4.12
C ALA A 160 1.45 -1.70 -3.70
N ALA A 161 1.55 -2.49 -2.63
CA ALA A 161 2.84 -3.05 -2.21
C ALA A 161 3.43 -4.04 -3.22
N THR A 162 2.65 -4.55 -4.17
CA THR A 162 3.15 -5.47 -5.22
C THR A 162 4.04 -4.80 -6.25
N MET A 163 3.99 -3.49 -6.39
CA MET A 163 4.91 -2.74 -7.27
C MET A 163 6.27 -2.46 -6.61
N ASP A 164 6.41 -2.63 -5.31
CA ASP A 164 7.60 -2.31 -4.53
C ASP A 164 8.07 -3.53 -3.71
N SER A 165 7.73 -3.60 -2.44
CA SER A 165 8.24 -4.58 -1.48
C SER A 165 7.90 -6.03 -1.84
N LEU A 166 6.71 -6.27 -2.41
CA LEU A 166 6.23 -7.59 -2.79
C LEU A 166 6.55 -7.98 -4.25
N LEU A 167 7.08 -7.06 -5.07
CA LEU A 167 7.38 -7.34 -6.48
C LEU A 167 8.29 -8.57 -6.67
N PRO A 168 9.39 -8.74 -5.93
CA PRO A 168 10.24 -9.92 -6.07
C PRO A 168 9.49 -11.23 -5.78
N LEU A 169 8.51 -11.18 -4.87
CA LEU A 169 7.70 -12.35 -4.52
C LEU A 169 6.69 -12.67 -5.62
N VAL A 170 6.05 -11.67 -6.22
CA VAL A 170 5.14 -11.84 -7.36
C VAL A 170 5.90 -12.42 -8.56
N VAL A 171 7.06 -11.86 -8.88
CA VAL A 171 7.90 -12.35 -9.98
C VAL A 171 8.35 -13.80 -9.78
N ASN A 172 8.75 -14.16 -8.54
CA ASN A 172 9.15 -15.53 -8.21
C ASN A 172 7.98 -16.52 -8.25
N SER A 173 6.79 -16.08 -7.83
CA SER A 173 5.62 -16.96 -7.71
C SER A 173 4.82 -17.11 -9.00
N ALA A 174 4.72 -16.05 -9.81
CA ALA A 174 3.85 -15.98 -11.00
C ALA A 174 4.58 -15.64 -12.30
N GLY A 175 5.87 -15.29 -12.22
CA GLY A 175 6.73 -14.97 -13.37
C GLY A 175 6.79 -13.47 -13.69
N MET A 176 7.82 -13.09 -14.45
CA MET A 176 8.12 -11.70 -14.84
C MET A 176 6.96 -11.00 -15.56
N HIS A 177 6.22 -11.73 -16.38
CA HIS A 177 5.07 -11.18 -17.10
C HIS A 177 3.96 -10.70 -16.13
N THR A 178 3.72 -11.44 -15.06
CA THR A 178 2.75 -11.06 -14.02
C THR A 178 3.29 -9.88 -13.20
N GLY A 179 4.57 -9.87 -12.86
CA GLY A 179 5.21 -8.76 -12.18
C GLY A 179 5.10 -7.43 -12.92
N MET A 180 5.00 -7.43 -14.24
CA MET A 180 4.78 -6.22 -15.03
C MET A 180 3.38 -5.59 -14.82
N PHE A 181 2.39 -6.39 -14.43
CA PHE A 181 1.05 -5.88 -14.10
C PHE A 181 0.92 -5.42 -12.64
N SER A 182 1.98 -5.59 -11.84
CA SER A 182 2.04 -5.09 -10.46
C SER A 182 2.36 -3.59 -10.39
N PHE A 183 2.90 -3.03 -11.48
CA PHE A 183 3.10 -1.60 -11.65
C PHE A 183 1.84 -0.94 -12.21
#